data_16095b218927c67667fef8259d0b7a6c
#
_entry.id   16095b218927c67667fef8259d0b7a6c
#
_cell.length_a   1.000
_cell.length_b   1.000
_cell.length_c   1.000
_cell.angle_alpha   90.00
_cell.angle_beta   90.00
_cell.angle_gamma   90.00
#
_symmetry.space_group_name_H-M   'P 1'
#
loop_
_entity.id
_entity.type
_entity.pdbx_description
1 polymer ?
#
loop_
_entity_poly.entity_id
_entity_poly.type
_entity_poly.pdbx_seq_one_letter_code
_entity_poly.pdbx_strand_id
1 'polypeptide(L)'
;MLDTLLHQEAQGLIDHQGICEEVDTFMFEGFDTTSTCLKFALLNLAQCPEIQERCYHEIANFIDFKNLTVFDFNKLEYLGCVIKEALRMYPSVPIIQRRCTNETILNGLILPTNTQIFIHIYDIMRDSKHFPEPSVFKPERFLAENSCNMHPFAFTPFSAGSRNCIGQKFAMLEIKAALVAILRTYRVLPVMQTKDLILEYGITLRTKQKLFVKLEPRVI
;
A
#
# COMPACT_ATOMS: atom_id res chain seq x y z
N MET A 1 10.18 8.37 -16.69
CA MET A 1 10.58 9.43 -15.75
C MET A 1 11.92 10.02 -16.13
N LEU A 2 13.04 9.29 -16.08
CA LEU A 2 14.37 9.84 -16.36
C LEU A 2 14.43 10.53 -17.73
N ASP A 3 13.93 9.89 -18.80
CA ASP A 3 13.90 10.52 -20.14
C ASP A 3 13.14 11.85 -20.14
N THR A 4 12.06 11.96 -19.36
CA THR A 4 11.30 13.21 -19.23
C THR A 4 12.13 14.29 -18.53
N LEU A 5 12.85 13.94 -17.45
CA LEU A 5 13.72 14.87 -16.72
C LEU A 5 14.88 15.34 -17.58
N LEU A 6 15.54 14.44 -18.31
CA LEU A 6 16.62 14.79 -19.26
C LEU A 6 16.11 15.71 -20.38
N HIS A 7 14.88 15.49 -20.85
CA HIS A 7 14.28 16.41 -21.83
C HIS A 7 14.01 17.79 -21.24
N GLN A 8 13.59 17.89 -19.98
CA GLN A 8 13.42 19.17 -19.28
C GLN A 8 14.75 19.87 -19.01
N GLU A 9 15.81 19.11 -18.71
CA GLU A 9 17.18 19.66 -18.59
C GLU A 9 17.63 20.30 -19.90
N ALA A 10 17.43 19.63 -21.03
CA ALA A 10 17.77 20.17 -22.34
C ALA A 10 16.99 21.46 -22.68
N GLN A 11 15.86 21.71 -22.04
CA GLN A 11 15.07 22.95 -22.16
C GLN A 11 15.45 24.01 -21.11
N GLY A 12 16.37 23.71 -20.20
CA GLY A 12 16.78 24.61 -19.12
C GLY A 12 15.74 24.78 -17.99
N LEU A 13 14.76 23.86 -17.88
CA LEU A 13 13.70 23.89 -16.88
C LEU A 13 14.08 23.21 -15.56
N ILE A 14 15.08 22.35 -15.58
CA ILE A 14 15.68 21.70 -14.42
C ILE A 14 17.19 21.58 -14.68
N ASP A 15 18.02 21.64 -13.66
CA ASP A 15 19.45 21.38 -13.77
C ASP A 15 19.78 19.92 -13.42
N HIS A 16 21.01 19.51 -13.64
CA HIS A 16 21.46 18.14 -13.38
C HIS A 16 21.33 17.75 -11.91
N GLN A 17 21.54 18.68 -10.98
CA GLN A 17 21.37 18.43 -9.56
C GLN A 17 19.90 18.16 -9.23
N GLY A 18 18.99 18.95 -9.78
CA GLY A 18 17.54 18.73 -9.63
C GLY A 18 17.10 17.37 -10.17
N ILE A 19 17.69 16.88 -11.28
CA ILE A 19 17.44 15.52 -11.76
C ILE A 19 17.87 14.47 -10.73
N CYS A 20 19.07 14.62 -10.15
CA CYS A 20 19.56 13.69 -9.12
C CYS A 20 18.63 13.67 -7.89
N GLU A 21 18.21 14.84 -7.42
CA GLU A 21 17.29 14.97 -6.27
C GLU A 21 15.94 14.32 -6.54
N GLU A 22 15.38 14.48 -7.74
CA GLU A 22 14.14 13.81 -8.14
C GLU A 22 14.30 12.28 -8.21
N VAL A 23 15.41 11.80 -8.79
CA VAL A 23 15.69 10.36 -8.87
C VAL A 23 15.83 9.74 -7.48
N ASP A 24 16.58 10.38 -6.58
CA ASP A 24 16.74 9.91 -5.19
C ASP A 24 15.40 9.89 -4.45
N THR A 25 14.57 10.92 -4.65
CA THR A 25 13.23 11.00 -4.06
C THR A 25 12.36 9.84 -4.53
N PHE A 26 12.25 9.63 -5.83
CA PHE A 26 11.41 8.55 -6.39
C PHE A 26 11.94 7.15 -6.04
N MET A 27 13.26 6.98 -5.95
CA MET A 27 13.85 5.72 -5.50
C MET A 27 13.46 5.42 -4.06
N PHE A 28 13.59 6.40 -3.16
CA PHE A 28 13.19 6.23 -1.76
C PHE A 28 11.69 5.96 -1.61
N GLU A 29 10.87 6.81 -2.21
CA GLU A 29 9.40 6.69 -2.11
C GLU A 29 8.89 5.36 -2.68
N GLY A 30 9.41 4.93 -3.82
CA GLY A 30 9.02 3.69 -4.48
C GLY A 30 9.44 2.44 -3.71
N PHE A 31 10.66 2.41 -3.19
CA PHE A 31 11.22 1.24 -2.51
C PHE A 31 10.64 1.02 -1.11
N ASP A 32 10.66 2.03 -0.23
CA ASP A 32 10.38 1.83 1.20
C ASP A 32 8.88 1.58 1.45
N THR A 33 8.00 2.24 0.71
CA THR A 33 6.55 2.09 0.89
C THR A 33 6.01 0.77 0.33
N THR A 34 6.44 0.36 -0.87
CA THR A 34 6.00 -0.89 -1.51
C THR A 34 6.54 -2.11 -0.77
N SER A 35 7.81 -2.09 -0.34
CA SER A 35 8.39 -3.16 0.47
C SER A 35 7.69 -3.31 1.82
N THR A 36 7.25 -2.20 2.43
CA THR A 36 6.48 -2.22 3.68
C THR A 36 5.12 -2.89 3.48
N CYS A 37 4.40 -2.56 2.41
CA CYS A 37 3.14 -3.22 2.07
C CYS A 37 3.36 -4.72 1.81
N LEU A 38 4.37 -5.09 1.02
CA LEU A 38 4.69 -6.49 0.71
C LEU A 38 4.99 -7.32 1.96
N LYS A 39 5.80 -6.78 2.88
CA LYS A 39 6.11 -7.44 4.17
C LYS A 39 4.84 -7.82 4.93
N PHE A 40 3.95 -6.87 5.13
CA PHE A 40 2.73 -7.10 5.89
C PHE A 40 1.71 -7.96 5.11
N ALA A 41 1.62 -7.82 3.79
CA ALA A 41 0.78 -8.69 2.96
C ALA A 41 1.22 -10.16 3.09
N LEU A 42 2.52 -10.45 2.95
CA LEU A 42 3.05 -11.81 3.08
C LEU A 42 2.84 -12.38 4.48
N LEU A 43 3.03 -11.57 5.53
CA LEU A 43 2.78 -12.01 6.91
C LEU A 43 1.32 -12.39 7.15
N ASN A 44 0.37 -11.59 6.65
CA ASN A 44 -1.05 -11.89 6.80
C ASN A 44 -1.45 -13.11 5.95
N LEU A 45 -0.97 -13.20 4.71
CA LEU A 45 -1.20 -14.36 3.85
C LEU A 45 -0.67 -15.66 4.44
N ALA A 46 0.47 -15.60 5.14
CA ALA A 46 1.03 -16.75 5.83
C ALA A 46 0.10 -17.28 6.92
N GLN A 47 -0.65 -16.42 7.62
CA GLN A 47 -1.57 -16.78 8.69
C GLN A 47 -2.98 -17.13 8.20
N CYS A 48 -3.29 -16.83 6.94
CA CYS A 48 -4.61 -17.02 6.35
C CYS A 48 -4.52 -17.93 5.11
N PRO A 49 -4.30 -19.26 5.27
CA PRO A 49 -4.08 -20.16 4.14
C PRO A 49 -5.24 -20.18 3.15
N GLU A 50 -6.49 -20.04 3.61
CA GLU A 50 -7.66 -19.97 2.74
C GLU A 50 -7.64 -18.75 1.81
N ILE A 51 -7.27 -17.58 2.35
CA ILE A 51 -7.11 -16.35 1.56
C ILE A 51 -5.96 -16.51 0.56
N GLN A 52 -4.86 -17.10 1.00
CA GLN A 52 -3.69 -17.36 0.15
C GLN A 52 -4.05 -18.32 -1.00
N GLU A 53 -4.76 -19.41 -0.74
CA GLU A 53 -5.17 -20.35 -1.79
C GLU A 53 -6.16 -19.70 -2.76
N ARG A 54 -7.08 -18.87 -2.29
CA ARG A 54 -7.97 -18.11 -3.18
C ARG A 54 -7.19 -17.19 -4.11
N CYS A 55 -6.16 -16.49 -3.62
CA CYS A 55 -5.25 -15.70 -4.47
C CYS A 55 -4.53 -16.58 -5.50
N TYR A 56 -4.02 -17.74 -5.07
CA TYR A 56 -3.35 -18.68 -5.96
C TYR A 56 -4.26 -19.13 -7.11
N HIS A 57 -5.50 -19.52 -6.80
CA HIS A 57 -6.47 -19.93 -7.82
C HIS A 57 -6.85 -18.79 -8.76
N GLU A 58 -7.00 -17.56 -8.25
CA GLU A 58 -7.22 -16.41 -9.11
C GLU A 58 -6.06 -16.20 -10.08
N ILE A 59 -4.81 -16.24 -9.58
CA ILE A 59 -3.61 -16.13 -10.42
C ILE A 59 -3.54 -17.23 -11.47
N ALA A 60 -3.78 -18.48 -11.08
CA ALA A 60 -3.74 -19.63 -11.99
C ALA A 60 -4.80 -19.54 -13.11
N ASN A 61 -5.97 -19.00 -12.81
CA ASN A 61 -7.07 -18.90 -13.76
C ASN A 61 -6.97 -17.72 -14.74
N PHE A 62 -6.37 -16.60 -14.31
CA PHE A 62 -6.40 -15.35 -15.08
C PHE A 62 -5.06 -14.93 -15.68
N ILE A 63 -3.93 -15.50 -15.25
CA ILE A 63 -2.61 -15.12 -15.75
C ILE A 63 -2.04 -16.16 -16.71
N ASP A 64 -1.89 -15.74 -17.97
CA ASP A 64 -1.09 -16.46 -18.95
C ASP A 64 0.37 -15.99 -18.88
N PHE A 65 1.22 -16.80 -18.24
CA PHE A 65 2.63 -16.46 -18.07
C PHE A 65 3.47 -16.52 -19.36
N LYS A 66 2.94 -17.07 -20.44
CA LYS A 66 3.63 -17.08 -21.75
C LYS A 66 3.47 -15.74 -22.47
N ASN A 67 2.32 -15.08 -22.26
CA ASN A 67 1.96 -13.83 -22.93
C ASN A 67 1.60 -12.74 -21.90
N LEU A 68 2.31 -12.69 -20.77
CA LEU A 68 2.01 -11.78 -19.67
C LEU A 68 2.17 -10.32 -20.07
N THR A 69 1.14 -9.55 -19.82
CA THR A 69 1.11 -8.11 -20.00
C THR A 69 0.77 -7.39 -18.69
N VAL A 70 1.05 -6.09 -18.62
CA VAL A 70 0.68 -5.25 -17.49
C VAL A 70 -0.85 -5.25 -17.25
N PHE A 71 -1.64 -5.37 -18.31
CA PHE A 71 -3.10 -5.37 -18.23
C PHE A 71 -3.68 -6.62 -17.55
N ASP A 72 -2.95 -7.73 -17.57
CA ASP A 72 -3.41 -8.98 -16.95
C ASP A 72 -3.52 -8.86 -15.43
N PHE A 73 -2.68 -8.04 -14.79
CA PHE A 73 -2.78 -7.75 -13.36
C PHE A 73 -4.09 -7.04 -12.96
N ASN A 74 -4.78 -6.39 -13.89
CA ASN A 74 -6.08 -5.78 -13.63
C ASN A 74 -7.18 -6.81 -13.41
N LYS A 75 -7.03 -8.02 -13.94
CA LYS A 75 -7.97 -9.14 -13.77
C LYS A 75 -7.92 -9.75 -12.36
N LEU A 76 -6.86 -9.48 -11.60
CA LEU A 76 -6.65 -10.00 -10.24
C LEU A 76 -7.37 -9.09 -9.23
N GLU A 77 -8.70 -9.26 -9.13
CA GLU A 77 -9.55 -8.44 -8.25
C GLU A 77 -9.36 -8.79 -6.79
N TYR A 78 -9.40 -10.10 -6.47
CA TYR A 78 -9.27 -10.56 -5.10
C TYR A 78 -7.87 -10.28 -4.52
N LEU A 79 -6.82 -10.50 -5.30
CA LEU A 79 -5.47 -10.09 -4.91
C LEU A 79 -5.40 -8.58 -4.66
N GLY A 80 -6.12 -7.78 -5.46
CA GLY A 80 -6.29 -6.34 -5.22
C GLY A 80 -6.94 -6.04 -3.87
N CYS A 81 -7.96 -6.82 -3.47
CA CYS A 81 -8.60 -6.70 -2.16
C CYS A 81 -7.65 -7.08 -1.01
N VAL A 82 -6.85 -8.12 -1.20
CA VAL A 82 -5.80 -8.54 -0.23
C VAL A 82 -4.78 -7.42 0.01
N ILE A 83 -4.31 -6.77 -1.06
CA ILE A 83 -3.37 -5.65 -0.95
C ILE A 83 -4.02 -4.46 -0.23
N LYS A 84 -5.27 -4.14 -0.57
CA LYS A 84 -6.01 -3.06 0.10
C LYS A 84 -6.19 -3.36 1.59
N GLU A 85 -6.51 -4.60 1.97
CA GLU A 85 -6.66 -4.98 3.37
C GLU A 85 -5.32 -4.94 4.13
N ALA A 86 -4.22 -5.34 3.48
CA ALA A 86 -2.88 -5.19 4.06
C ALA A 86 -2.54 -3.71 4.31
N LEU A 87 -2.82 -2.84 3.33
CA LEU A 87 -2.63 -1.39 3.47
C LEU A 87 -3.56 -0.77 4.52
N ARG A 88 -4.78 -1.28 4.68
CA ARG A 88 -5.70 -0.83 5.73
C ARG A 88 -5.15 -1.14 7.12
N MET A 89 -4.72 -2.37 7.33
CA MET A 89 -4.20 -2.81 8.62
C MET A 89 -2.80 -2.25 8.91
N TYR A 90 -1.96 -2.13 7.89
CA TYR A 90 -0.57 -1.71 8.01
C TYR A 90 -0.22 -0.70 6.90
N PRO A 91 -0.77 0.54 6.98
CA PRO A 91 -0.47 1.56 5.99
C PRO A 91 1.02 1.88 5.97
N SER A 92 1.61 1.87 4.79
CA SER A 92 3.05 2.15 4.66
C SER A 92 3.42 3.51 5.23
N VAL A 93 2.53 4.51 5.09
CA VAL A 93 2.65 5.84 5.71
C VAL A 93 1.54 5.99 6.76
N PRO A 94 1.82 5.79 8.06
CA PRO A 94 0.79 5.74 9.10
C PRO A 94 0.23 7.11 9.49
N ILE A 95 1.01 8.18 9.29
CA ILE A 95 0.65 9.56 9.66
C ILE A 95 1.07 10.48 8.52
N ILE A 96 0.18 11.37 8.12
CA ILE A 96 0.49 12.45 7.18
C ILE A 96 0.29 13.80 7.85
N GLN A 97 0.96 14.84 7.33
CA GLN A 97 0.90 16.18 7.86
C GLN A 97 0.41 17.18 6.81
N ARG A 98 -0.33 18.18 7.27
CA ARG A 98 -0.70 19.37 6.51
C ARG A 98 -0.41 20.61 7.33
N ARG A 99 -0.18 21.73 6.67
CA ARG A 99 -0.01 23.04 7.30
C ARG A 99 -1.04 24.01 6.72
N CYS A 100 -1.73 24.73 7.61
CA CYS A 100 -2.63 25.80 7.19
C CYS A 100 -1.82 26.94 6.60
N THR A 101 -2.05 27.28 5.34
CA THR A 101 -1.43 28.44 4.69
C THR A 101 -2.11 29.76 5.06
N ASN A 102 -3.40 29.67 5.41
CA ASN A 102 -4.23 30.79 5.88
C ASN A 102 -5.01 30.34 7.11
N GLU A 103 -5.56 31.31 7.86
CA GLU A 103 -6.53 31.01 8.91
C GLU A 103 -7.70 30.20 8.31
N THR A 104 -8.05 29.09 8.94
CA THR A 104 -9.03 28.14 8.44
C THR A 104 -9.97 27.71 9.56
N ILE A 105 -11.26 27.59 9.27
CA ILE A 105 -12.24 27.07 10.23
C ILE A 105 -12.44 25.58 9.94
N LEU A 106 -12.21 24.75 10.94
CA LEU A 106 -12.43 23.31 10.86
C LEU A 106 -13.34 22.88 12.03
N ASN A 107 -14.52 22.38 11.70
CA ASN A 107 -15.54 21.96 12.70
C ASN A 107 -15.79 23.01 13.80
N GLY A 108 -15.85 24.29 13.42
CA GLY A 108 -16.06 25.40 14.37
C GLY A 108 -14.80 25.86 15.12
N LEU A 109 -13.67 25.20 14.95
CA LEU A 109 -12.38 25.63 15.50
C LEU A 109 -11.66 26.54 14.51
N ILE A 110 -11.20 27.68 14.99
CA ILE A 110 -10.36 28.58 14.21
C ILE A 110 -8.91 28.09 14.31
N LEU A 111 -8.35 27.70 13.19
CA LEU A 111 -6.96 27.29 13.06
C LEU A 111 -6.15 28.44 12.49
N PRO A 112 -5.23 29.03 13.27
CA PRO A 112 -4.34 30.09 12.79
C PRO A 112 -3.47 29.65 11.63
N THR A 113 -2.99 30.62 10.85
CA THR A 113 -1.96 30.40 9.82
C THR A 113 -0.75 29.66 10.43
N ASN A 114 -0.17 28.74 9.68
CA ASN A 114 0.93 27.86 10.06
C ASN A 114 0.58 26.76 11.08
N THR A 115 -0.68 26.58 11.49
CA THR A 115 -1.08 25.43 12.30
C THR A 115 -0.74 24.13 11.55
N GLN A 116 -0.06 23.23 12.24
CA GLN A 116 0.25 21.89 11.73
C GLN A 116 -0.86 20.92 12.12
N ILE A 117 -1.37 20.18 11.15
CA ILE A 117 -2.43 19.18 11.31
C ILE A 117 -1.85 17.82 11.00
N PHE A 118 -1.90 16.90 11.96
CA PHE A 118 -1.52 15.51 11.78
C PHE A 118 -2.78 14.67 11.53
N ILE A 119 -2.75 13.88 10.48
CA ILE A 119 -3.84 12.97 10.11
C ILE A 119 -3.33 11.54 10.31
N HIS A 120 -3.92 10.84 11.28
CA HIS A 120 -3.54 9.49 11.67
C HIS A 120 -4.24 8.48 10.75
N ILE A 121 -3.62 8.18 9.60
CA ILE A 121 -4.13 7.23 8.61
C ILE A 121 -4.33 5.84 9.23
N TYR A 122 -3.38 5.42 10.07
CA TYR A 122 -3.43 4.14 10.76
C TYR A 122 -4.71 3.98 11.61
N ASP A 123 -5.08 5.00 12.38
CA ASP A 123 -6.24 4.96 13.27
C ASP A 123 -7.55 5.09 12.47
N ILE A 124 -7.59 5.99 11.48
CA ILE A 124 -8.77 6.17 10.61
C ILE A 124 -9.15 4.84 9.94
N MET A 125 -8.17 4.13 9.40
CA MET A 125 -8.42 2.85 8.72
C MET A 125 -8.67 1.67 9.67
N ARG A 126 -8.66 1.90 10.98
CA ARG A 126 -9.03 0.96 12.04
C ARG A 126 -10.28 1.37 12.83
N ASP A 127 -10.90 2.48 12.49
CA ASP A 127 -12.15 2.89 13.15
C ASP A 127 -13.26 1.86 12.87
N SER A 128 -13.79 1.27 13.94
CA SER A 128 -14.84 0.25 13.88
C SER A 128 -16.16 0.75 13.26
N LYS A 129 -16.38 2.07 13.22
CA LYS A 129 -17.52 2.68 12.51
C LYS A 129 -17.46 2.46 11.01
N HIS A 130 -16.26 2.44 10.45
CA HIS A 130 -16.04 2.25 9.02
C HIS A 130 -15.61 0.82 8.67
N PHE A 131 -14.90 0.16 9.58
CA PHE A 131 -14.37 -1.20 9.39
C PHE A 131 -14.76 -2.09 10.57
N PRO A 132 -15.95 -2.72 10.55
CA PRO A 132 -16.32 -3.71 11.57
C PRO A 132 -15.23 -4.77 11.72
N GLU A 133 -14.95 -5.22 12.97
CA GLU A 133 -13.83 -6.13 13.27
C GLU A 133 -12.49 -5.65 12.70
N PRO A 134 -12.00 -4.44 13.06
CA PRO A 134 -10.90 -3.80 12.36
C PRO A 134 -9.55 -4.54 12.50
N SER A 135 -9.43 -5.42 13.49
CA SER A 135 -8.23 -6.23 13.74
C SER A 135 -8.21 -7.54 12.95
N VAL A 136 -9.32 -7.90 12.28
CA VAL A 136 -9.41 -9.12 11.46
C VAL A 136 -8.99 -8.82 10.03
N PHE A 137 -8.06 -9.63 9.48
CA PHE A 137 -7.66 -9.56 8.08
C PHE A 137 -8.75 -10.15 7.18
N LYS A 138 -9.54 -9.29 6.55
CA LYS A 138 -10.73 -9.65 5.77
C LYS A 138 -10.76 -8.91 4.44
N PRO A 139 -10.10 -9.41 3.40
CA PRO A 139 -10.05 -8.78 2.08
C PRO A 139 -11.42 -8.53 1.44
N GLU A 140 -12.43 -9.36 1.80
CA GLU A 140 -13.80 -9.28 1.29
C GLU A 140 -14.46 -7.92 1.53
N ARG A 141 -13.93 -7.10 2.46
CA ARG A 141 -14.39 -5.70 2.67
C ARG A 141 -14.28 -4.85 1.42
N PHE A 142 -13.29 -5.18 0.57
CA PHE A 142 -12.96 -4.42 -0.62
C PHE A 142 -13.53 -5.01 -1.92
N LEU A 143 -14.31 -6.08 -1.84
CA LEU A 143 -15.12 -6.52 -2.96
C LEU A 143 -16.17 -5.46 -3.31
N ALA A 144 -16.51 -5.36 -4.59
CA ALA A 144 -17.41 -4.30 -5.08
C ALA A 144 -18.75 -4.27 -4.32
N GLU A 145 -19.34 -5.44 -4.06
CA GLU A 145 -20.59 -5.59 -3.33
C GLU A 145 -20.52 -5.12 -1.87
N ASN A 146 -19.36 -5.19 -1.24
CA ASN A 146 -19.18 -4.84 0.19
C ASN A 146 -18.66 -3.41 0.38
N SER A 147 -18.06 -2.82 -0.63
CA SER A 147 -17.42 -1.51 -0.54
C SER A 147 -18.28 -0.35 -1.05
N CYS A 148 -19.46 -0.62 -1.61
CA CYS A 148 -20.33 0.40 -2.22
C CYS A 148 -20.77 1.52 -1.27
N ASN A 149 -20.88 1.24 0.04
CA ASN A 149 -21.29 2.20 1.08
C ASN A 149 -20.10 2.72 1.91
N MET A 150 -18.86 2.39 1.54
CA MET A 150 -17.68 2.86 2.26
C MET A 150 -17.49 4.37 2.04
N HIS A 151 -17.33 5.10 3.15
CA HIS A 151 -17.06 6.54 3.05
C HIS A 151 -15.75 6.78 2.28
N PRO A 152 -15.70 7.70 1.29
CA PRO A 152 -14.53 7.88 0.42
C PRO A 152 -13.21 8.14 1.14
N PHE A 153 -13.27 8.77 2.33
CA PHE A 153 -12.09 9.06 3.15
C PHE A 153 -11.85 8.07 4.28
N ALA A 154 -12.61 6.98 4.39
CA ALA A 154 -12.34 5.93 5.37
C ALA A 154 -11.10 5.10 4.98
N PHE A 155 -10.84 4.94 3.68
CA PHE A 155 -9.70 4.19 3.15
C PHE A 155 -8.80 5.12 2.31
N THR A 156 -7.74 5.63 2.92
CA THR A 156 -6.83 6.62 2.31
C THR A 156 -5.34 6.27 2.45
N PRO A 157 -4.92 5.03 2.10
CA PRO A 157 -3.53 4.61 2.29
C PRO A 157 -2.53 5.37 1.40
N PHE A 158 -3.03 6.03 0.35
CA PHE A 158 -2.26 6.87 -0.58
C PHE A 158 -2.53 8.37 -0.38
N SER A 159 -3.08 8.76 0.79
CA SER A 159 -3.59 10.10 1.04
C SER A 159 -4.77 10.46 0.13
N ALA A 160 -5.17 11.73 0.09
CA ALA A 160 -6.24 12.25 -0.75
C ALA A 160 -6.00 13.72 -1.10
N GLY A 161 -6.70 14.22 -2.15
CA GLY A 161 -6.59 15.59 -2.61
C GLY A 161 -5.43 15.81 -3.58
N SER A 162 -5.08 17.08 -3.82
CA SER A 162 -4.05 17.48 -4.79
C SER A 162 -2.63 17.02 -4.44
N ARG A 163 -2.41 16.55 -3.23
CA ARG A 163 -1.14 16.05 -2.71
C ARG A 163 -1.19 14.56 -2.35
N ASN A 164 -2.07 13.80 -3.02
CA ASN A 164 -2.09 12.34 -2.89
C ASN A 164 -0.85 11.72 -3.58
N CYS A 165 -0.66 10.42 -3.37
CA CYS A 165 0.46 9.69 -3.96
C CYS A 165 0.36 9.67 -5.50
N ILE A 166 1.38 10.19 -6.17
CA ILE A 166 1.50 10.17 -7.64
C ILE A 166 1.76 8.75 -8.15
N GLY A 167 2.45 7.91 -7.36
CA GLY A 167 2.83 6.54 -7.68
C GLY A 167 1.77 5.49 -7.37
N GLN A 168 0.54 5.83 -6.95
CA GLN A 168 -0.47 4.88 -6.50
C GLN A 168 -0.72 3.73 -7.49
N LYS A 169 -0.88 4.03 -8.77
CA LYS A 169 -1.13 3.02 -9.80
C LYS A 169 0.08 2.11 -10.00
N PHE A 170 1.27 2.69 -10.00
CA PHE A 170 2.53 1.95 -10.15
C PHE A 170 2.76 1.03 -8.94
N ALA A 171 2.63 1.55 -7.71
CA ALA A 171 2.80 0.79 -6.48
C ALA A 171 1.84 -0.42 -6.40
N MET A 172 0.55 -0.22 -6.73
CA MET A 172 -0.42 -1.33 -6.76
C MET A 172 -0.06 -2.41 -7.77
N LEU A 173 0.47 -2.01 -8.93
CA LEU A 173 0.94 -2.94 -9.96
C LEU A 173 2.18 -3.69 -9.53
N GLU A 174 3.18 -2.99 -8.98
CA GLU A 174 4.43 -3.56 -8.48
C GLU A 174 4.17 -4.59 -7.37
N ILE A 175 3.33 -4.24 -6.39
CA ILE A 175 2.95 -5.14 -5.30
C ILE A 175 2.22 -6.38 -5.83
N LYS A 176 1.29 -6.22 -6.80
CA LYS A 176 0.62 -7.34 -7.46
C LYS A 176 1.62 -8.25 -8.15
N ALA A 177 2.53 -7.69 -8.94
CA ALA A 177 3.54 -8.46 -9.68
C ALA A 177 4.42 -9.28 -8.73
N ALA A 178 4.90 -8.68 -7.64
CA ALA A 178 5.71 -9.36 -6.65
C ALA A 178 4.93 -10.50 -5.93
N LEU A 179 3.68 -10.24 -5.53
CA LEU A 179 2.84 -11.28 -4.91
C LEU A 179 2.50 -12.41 -5.88
N VAL A 180 2.22 -12.10 -7.16
CA VAL A 180 1.99 -13.11 -8.20
C VAL A 180 3.21 -14.00 -8.36
N ALA A 181 4.41 -13.43 -8.44
CA ALA A 181 5.66 -14.20 -8.58
C ALA A 181 5.88 -15.15 -7.39
N ILE A 182 5.59 -14.70 -6.17
CA ILE A 182 5.75 -15.50 -4.96
C ILE A 182 4.66 -16.57 -4.86
N LEU A 183 3.38 -16.18 -4.91
CA LEU A 183 2.25 -17.07 -4.65
C LEU A 183 2.05 -18.14 -5.71
N ARG A 184 2.47 -17.87 -6.95
CA ARG A 184 2.50 -18.85 -8.02
C ARG A 184 3.43 -20.02 -7.70
N THR A 185 4.58 -19.72 -7.10
CA THR A 185 5.66 -20.69 -6.93
C THR A 185 5.69 -21.31 -5.55
N TYR A 186 5.27 -20.52 -4.54
CA TYR A 186 5.42 -20.90 -3.14
C TYR A 186 4.11 -20.77 -2.36
N ARG A 187 3.96 -21.64 -1.34
CA ARG A 187 3.13 -21.38 -0.19
C ARG A 187 3.93 -20.59 0.83
N VAL A 188 3.32 -19.55 1.36
CA VAL A 188 3.90 -18.73 2.43
C VAL A 188 3.38 -19.27 3.75
N LEU A 189 4.27 -19.73 4.61
CA LEU A 189 3.93 -20.34 5.90
C LEU A 189 4.32 -19.41 7.04
N PRO A 190 3.52 -19.38 8.13
CA PRO A 190 3.77 -18.52 9.27
C PRO A 190 4.99 -19.02 10.08
N VAL A 191 5.88 -18.08 10.43
CA VAL A 191 6.98 -18.27 11.38
C VAL A 191 6.72 -17.46 12.64
N MET A 192 5.94 -16.40 12.53
CA MET A 192 5.59 -15.50 13.63
C MET A 192 4.14 -15.05 13.50
N GLN A 193 3.56 -14.55 14.60
CA GLN A 193 2.17 -14.08 14.61
C GLN A 193 2.13 -12.56 14.46
N THR A 194 1.17 -12.05 13.68
CA THR A 194 1.00 -10.59 13.50
C THR A 194 0.59 -9.89 14.79
N LYS A 195 -0.08 -10.58 15.73
CA LYS A 195 -0.47 -10.04 17.05
C LYS A 195 0.71 -9.71 17.95
N ASP A 196 1.88 -10.33 17.70
CA ASP A 196 3.08 -10.15 18.53
C ASP A 196 4.03 -9.06 17.99
N LEU A 197 3.61 -8.36 16.91
CA LEU A 197 4.40 -7.31 16.31
C LEU A 197 4.38 -6.04 17.15
N ILE A 198 5.55 -5.48 17.39
CA ILE A 198 5.71 -4.14 17.95
C ILE A 198 5.95 -3.19 16.79
N LEU A 199 4.93 -2.37 16.51
CA LEU A 199 4.98 -1.40 15.42
C LEU A 199 5.74 -0.15 15.87
N GLU A 200 6.53 0.41 14.96
CA GLU A 200 7.28 1.65 15.12
C GLU A 200 6.80 2.65 14.05
N TYR A 201 6.42 3.84 14.51
CA TYR A 201 5.91 4.90 13.65
C TYR A 201 7.06 5.85 13.28
N GLY A 202 7.53 5.75 12.04
CA GLY A 202 8.43 6.69 11.41
C GLY A 202 7.74 7.41 10.25
N ILE A 203 8.50 7.81 9.23
CA ILE A 203 7.95 8.24 7.93
C ILE A 203 7.16 7.08 7.34
N THR A 204 7.72 5.87 7.41
CA THR A 204 7.02 4.62 7.08
C THR A 204 6.81 3.77 8.33
N LEU A 205 5.80 2.89 8.27
CA LEU A 205 5.49 1.95 9.31
C LEU A 205 6.55 0.85 9.34
N ARG A 206 7.17 0.67 10.50
CA ARG A 206 8.20 -0.34 10.72
C ARG A 206 7.83 -1.27 11.85
N THR A 207 8.63 -2.30 12.06
CA THR A 207 8.52 -3.21 13.19
C THR A 207 9.86 -3.26 13.93
N LYS A 208 9.80 -3.34 15.25
CA LYS A 208 10.99 -3.52 16.08
C LYS A 208 11.67 -4.85 15.78
N GLN A 209 10.86 -5.89 15.50
CA GLN A 209 11.35 -7.22 15.19
C GLN A 209 11.68 -7.36 13.69
N LYS A 210 12.65 -8.22 13.37
CA LYS A 210 12.80 -8.76 12.01
C LYS A 210 11.61 -9.65 11.69
N LEU A 211 11.09 -9.54 10.47
CA LEU A 211 9.94 -10.29 10.00
C LEU A 211 10.39 -11.51 9.22
N PHE A 212 9.80 -12.67 9.52
CA PHE A 212 10.12 -13.93 8.89
C PHE A 212 8.87 -14.66 8.43
N VAL A 213 8.94 -15.24 7.25
CA VAL A 213 8.00 -16.23 6.71
C VAL A 213 8.82 -17.39 6.14
N LYS A 214 8.22 -18.57 6.09
CA LYS A 214 8.82 -19.73 5.39
C LYS A 214 8.16 -19.86 4.01
N LEU A 215 8.95 -20.11 3.00
CA LEU A 215 8.47 -20.40 1.65
C LEU A 215 8.58 -21.90 1.40
N GLU A 216 7.48 -22.53 1.01
CA GLU A 216 7.40 -23.92 0.64
C GLU A 216 7.02 -24.01 -0.84
N PRO A 217 7.82 -24.68 -1.70
CA PRO A 217 7.50 -24.81 -3.12
C PRO A 217 6.12 -25.47 -3.31
N ARG A 218 5.32 -24.94 -4.23
CA ARG A 218 4.10 -25.61 -4.67
C ARG A 218 4.46 -26.76 -5.62
N VAL A 219 3.87 -27.90 -5.41
CA VAL A 219 3.97 -29.01 -6.39
C VAL A 219 3.03 -28.63 -7.53
N ILE A 220 3.61 -28.34 -8.70
CA ILE A 220 2.91 -27.98 -9.95
C ILE A 220 2.56 -29.24 -10.70
#